data_aeeb4cb61207c3ffaa078705e80c5a11
#
_entry.id   aeeb4cb61207c3ffaa078705e80c5a11
#
_cell.length_a   1.000
_cell.length_b   1.000
_cell.length_c   1.000
_cell.angle_alpha   90.00
_cell.angle_beta   90.00
_cell.angle_gamma   90.00
#
_symmetry.space_group_name_H-M   'P 1'
#
loop_
_entity.id
_entity.type
_entity.pdbx_description
1 polymer ?
#
loop_
_entity_poly.entity_id
_entity_poly.type
_entity_poly.pdbx_seq_one_letter_code
_entity_poly.pdbx_strand_id
1 'polypeptide(L)'
;MNEIFISWSKEKSKELAKNTKYILESLLPNTKIFMSEEDIQAGDYVQDSIIQHIEHCDILILCFTSENKKSPWLLYEAGYASGLHKRVIPFLFDKDSSWHSWIDNPMNIAKEIDFSKDSFETDFLEAFSLLKSTDTDLQITTYKEKINEIKRTYRQVDIQCEDLIEKLVAVDKFTIRSPYYRDKVAYFLSGFETFELWKAVIQSFLYTGKYLWIYGRKNMKLFGGNFTELFEYLDKKSMEPNMAGIDFRVLFLDPTADEVHYAHKDQDIFEVELRATITRAKRTIGANKVLQQCFKMYSNRREEIIIRVDNCIIYAKPHFDINGMPNIMTDSKFEVFSASSEKGKECIEKYLSVWENAVPMFD
;
A
#
# COMPACT_ATOMS: atom_id res chain seq x y z
N MET A 1 15.67 30.20 -15.99
CA MET A 1 15.39 28.79 -15.68
C MET A 1 14.24 28.34 -16.58
N ASN A 2 14.49 27.35 -17.42
CA ASN A 2 13.55 26.96 -18.49
C ASN A 2 12.75 25.70 -18.14
N GLU A 3 13.40 24.72 -17.53
CA GLU A 3 12.75 23.47 -17.15
C GLU A 3 13.34 22.90 -15.86
N ILE A 4 12.47 22.38 -14.99
CA ILE A 4 12.79 21.62 -13.77
C ILE A 4 12.23 20.22 -13.95
N PHE A 5 13.04 19.20 -13.70
CA PHE A 5 12.60 17.82 -13.67
C PHE A 5 12.50 17.34 -12.23
N ILE A 6 11.34 16.76 -11.84
CA ILE A 6 11.09 16.18 -10.51
C ILE A 6 11.09 14.67 -10.62
N SER A 7 12.08 14.05 -10.01
CA SER A 7 12.23 12.60 -9.94
C SER A 7 11.73 12.05 -8.60
N TRP A 8 11.03 10.95 -8.67
CA TRP A 8 10.42 10.27 -7.52
C TRP A 8 10.44 8.75 -7.71
N SER A 9 10.24 8.03 -6.61
CA SER A 9 10.11 6.57 -6.61
C SER A 9 9.31 6.15 -5.39
N LYS A 10 8.28 5.31 -5.57
CA LYS A 10 7.29 4.89 -4.58
C LYS A 10 6.23 5.96 -4.24
N GLU A 11 5.06 5.51 -3.74
CA GLU A 11 3.87 6.33 -3.62
C GLU A 11 4.01 7.56 -2.72
N LYS A 12 4.63 7.41 -1.55
CA LYS A 12 4.87 8.53 -0.66
C LYS A 12 5.67 9.64 -1.35
N SER A 13 6.76 9.23 -2.01
CA SER A 13 7.61 10.16 -2.76
C SER A 13 6.89 10.80 -3.94
N LYS A 14 6.01 10.04 -4.62
CA LYS A 14 5.16 10.53 -5.69
C LYS A 14 4.23 11.63 -5.23
N GLU A 15 3.51 11.40 -4.13
CA GLU A 15 2.57 12.38 -3.59
C GLU A 15 3.28 13.65 -3.13
N LEU A 16 4.46 13.51 -2.52
CA LEU A 16 5.31 14.63 -2.16
C LEU A 16 5.83 15.39 -3.40
N ALA A 17 6.23 14.66 -4.46
CA ALA A 17 6.66 15.24 -5.73
C ALA A 17 5.52 16.04 -6.42
N LYS A 18 4.28 15.53 -6.41
CA LYS A 18 3.11 16.25 -6.94
C LYS A 18 2.88 17.58 -6.23
N ASN A 19 2.97 17.60 -4.91
CA ASN A 19 2.83 18.83 -4.14
C ASN A 19 4.02 19.77 -4.38
N THR A 20 5.21 19.24 -4.63
CA THR A 20 6.39 20.03 -5.03
C THR A 20 6.20 20.65 -6.41
N LYS A 21 5.65 19.89 -7.38
CA LYS A 21 5.31 20.42 -8.70
C LYS A 21 4.33 21.58 -8.57
N TYR A 22 3.24 21.40 -7.84
CA TYR A 22 2.21 22.41 -7.66
C TYR A 22 2.74 23.73 -7.09
N ILE A 23 3.56 23.68 -6.05
CA ILE A 23 4.12 24.91 -5.45
C ILE A 23 5.10 25.59 -6.40
N LEU A 24 5.96 24.83 -7.10
CA LEU A 24 6.91 25.39 -8.05
C LEU A 24 6.24 26.02 -9.26
N GLU A 25 5.17 25.43 -9.79
CA GLU A 25 4.34 26.03 -10.86
C GLU A 25 3.72 27.36 -10.43
N SER A 26 3.29 27.45 -9.17
CA SER A 26 2.75 28.71 -8.61
C SER A 26 3.82 29.78 -8.43
N LEU A 27 5.01 29.42 -7.95
CA LEU A 27 6.11 30.36 -7.67
C LEU A 27 6.95 30.72 -8.91
N LEU A 28 6.95 29.87 -9.91
CA LEU A 28 7.78 29.97 -11.12
C LEU A 28 6.93 29.86 -12.40
N PRO A 29 6.01 30.78 -12.66
CA PRO A 29 5.01 30.65 -13.74
C PRO A 29 5.61 30.58 -15.16
N ASN A 30 6.87 30.97 -15.33
CA ASN A 30 7.58 30.93 -16.63
C ASN A 30 8.55 29.73 -16.73
N THR A 31 8.48 28.77 -15.81
CA THR A 31 9.36 27.60 -15.78
C THR A 31 8.51 26.35 -16.01
N LYS A 32 8.91 25.49 -16.93
CA LYS A 32 8.27 24.21 -17.15
C LYS A 32 8.67 23.24 -16.05
N ILE A 33 7.69 22.64 -15.37
CA ILE A 33 7.93 21.62 -14.36
C ILE A 33 7.48 20.27 -14.90
N PHE A 34 8.44 19.37 -15.11
CA PHE A 34 8.19 18.02 -15.60
C PHE A 34 8.20 16.99 -14.46
N MET A 35 7.27 16.06 -14.52
CA MET A 35 7.19 14.91 -13.61
C MET A 35 6.73 13.68 -14.40
N SER A 36 7.50 12.60 -14.40
CA SER A 36 7.42 11.50 -15.36
C SER A 36 6.03 10.84 -15.52
N GLU A 37 5.22 10.74 -14.47
CA GLU A 37 3.93 10.05 -14.57
C GLU A 37 2.79 10.91 -15.12
N GLU A 38 2.87 12.21 -14.93
CA GLU A 38 1.78 13.11 -15.36
C GLU A 38 2.01 13.64 -16.79
N ASP A 39 3.29 13.69 -17.21
CA ASP A 39 3.69 14.36 -18.42
C ASP A 39 4.11 13.40 -19.56
N ILE A 40 4.21 12.07 -19.29
CA ILE A 40 4.49 11.04 -20.31
C ILE A 40 3.15 10.52 -20.87
N GLN A 41 3.00 10.58 -22.19
CA GLN A 41 1.78 10.12 -22.86
C GLN A 41 1.81 8.61 -23.12
N ALA A 42 0.60 8.03 -23.21
CA ALA A 42 0.47 6.62 -23.57
C ALA A 42 1.02 6.37 -24.98
N GLY A 43 2.01 5.47 -25.06
CA GLY A 43 2.71 5.14 -26.31
C GLY A 43 4.16 5.65 -26.39
N ASP A 44 4.57 6.53 -25.48
CA ASP A 44 5.96 6.99 -25.41
C ASP A 44 6.87 5.94 -24.78
N TYR A 45 8.11 5.88 -25.23
CA TYR A 45 9.16 5.14 -24.54
C TYR A 45 9.54 5.89 -23.26
N VAL A 46 9.09 5.40 -22.13
CA VAL A 46 9.25 6.05 -20.80
C VAL A 46 10.70 6.43 -20.53
N GLN A 47 11.65 5.53 -20.83
CA GLN A 47 13.08 5.76 -20.56
C GLN A 47 13.65 6.87 -21.44
N ASP A 48 13.31 6.87 -22.74
CA ASP A 48 13.81 7.87 -23.68
C ASP A 48 13.26 9.26 -23.35
N SER A 49 11.97 9.35 -22.97
CA SER A 49 11.34 10.59 -22.53
C SER A 49 12.02 11.16 -21.29
N ILE A 50 12.30 10.33 -20.30
CA ILE A 50 12.98 10.74 -19.06
C ILE A 50 14.39 11.26 -19.36
N ILE A 51 15.17 10.54 -20.19
CA ILE A 51 16.51 10.96 -20.59
C ILE A 51 16.47 12.32 -21.28
N GLN A 52 15.56 12.50 -22.24
CA GLN A 52 15.40 13.79 -22.94
C GLN A 52 15.09 14.93 -21.98
N HIS A 53 14.21 14.72 -21.00
CA HIS A 53 13.90 15.76 -20.01
C HIS A 53 15.08 16.06 -19.09
N ILE A 54 15.88 15.07 -18.70
CA ILE A 54 17.10 15.30 -17.92
C ILE A 54 18.10 16.11 -18.75
N GLU A 55 18.24 15.83 -20.06
CA GLU A 55 19.14 16.57 -20.96
C GLU A 55 18.74 18.05 -21.11
N HIS A 56 17.46 18.34 -21.08
CA HIS A 56 16.93 19.68 -21.28
C HIS A 56 16.70 20.49 -20.01
N CYS A 57 16.54 19.83 -18.85
CA CYS A 57 16.31 20.54 -17.61
C CYS A 57 17.53 21.35 -17.14
N ASP A 58 17.27 22.43 -16.43
CA ASP A 58 18.29 23.20 -15.72
C ASP A 58 18.56 22.62 -14.33
N ILE A 59 17.48 22.08 -13.70
CA ILE A 59 17.49 21.53 -12.36
C ILE A 59 16.80 20.16 -12.36
N LEU A 60 17.42 19.19 -11.72
CA LEU A 60 16.83 17.91 -11.33
C LEU A 60 16.57 17.93 -9.83
N ILE A 61 15.30 17.77 -9.42
CA ILE A 61 14.90 17.58 -8.03
C ILE A 61 14.74 16.09 -7.77
N LEU A 62 15.37 15.57 -6.71
CA LEU A 62 15.25 14.18 -6.27
C LEU A 62 14.44 14.12 -5.00
N CYS A 63 13.23 13.56 -5.07
CA CYS A 63 12.35 13.42 -3.92
C CYS A 63 12.68 12.18 -3.07
N PHE A 64 13.46 12.37 -1.99
CA PHE A 64 13.87 11.32 -1.10
C PHE A 64 12.97 11.18 0.13
N THR A 65 12.63 9.92 0.41
CA THR A 65 11.95 9.48 1.63
C THR A 65 12.73 8.32 2.24
N SER A 66 12.38 7.93 3.46
CA SER A 66 12.97 6.74 4.11
C SER A 66 12.80 5.45 3.29
N GLU A 67 11.74 5.39 2.45
CA GLU A 67 11.40 4.20 1.66
C GLU A 67 12.18 4.07 0.35
N ASN A 68 12.56 5.18 -0.28
CA ASN A 68 13.15 5.18 -1.61
C ASN A 68 14.63 5.59 -1.66
N LYS A 69 15.25 5.82 -0.51
CA LYS A 69 16.64 6.29 -0.41
C LYS A 69 17.68 5.44 -1.15
N LYS A 70 17.39 4.18 -1.42
CA LYS A 70 18.25 3.26 -2.19
C LYS A 70 17.65 2.90 -3.56
N SER A 71 16.73 3.69 -4.07
CA SER A 71 16.15 3.45 -5.39
C SER A 71 17.25 3.51 -6.47
N PRO A 72 17.50 2.42 -7.22
CA PRO A 72 18.47 2.43 -8.30
C PRO A 72 18.11 3.47 -9.38
N TRP A 73 16.82 3.72 -9.56
CA TRP A 73 16.31 4.67 -10.53
C TRP A 73 16.69 6.10 -10.18
N LEU A 74 16.40 6.55 -8.95
CA LEU A 74 16.81 7.90 -8.49
C LEU A 74 18.32 8.11 -8.57
N LEU A 75 19.09 7.05 -8.23
CA LEU A 75 20.55 7.11 -8.30
C LEU A 75 21.07 7.18 -9.74
N TYR A 76 20.42 6.46 -10.67
CA TYR A 76 20.73 6.53 -12.09
C TYR A 76 20.49 7.93 -12.65
N GLU A 77 19.30 8.50 -12.41
CA GLU A 77 18.93 9.85 -12.88
C GLU A 77 19.85 10.92 -12.28
N ALA A 78 20.15 10.82 -10.98
CA ALA A 78 21.09 11.70 -10.32
C ALA A 78 22.49 11.65 -10.96
N GLY A 79 23.00 10.46 -11.22
CA GLY A 79 24.30 10.25 -11.86
C GLY A 79 24.34 10.77 -13.29
N TYR A 80 23.28 10.51 -14.05
CA TYR A 80 23.17 10.98 -15.43
C TYR A 80 23.11 12.50 -15.51
N ALA A 81 22.26 13.14 -14.71
CA ALA A 81 22.16 14.61 -14.65
C ALA A 81 23.46 15.26 -14.15
N SER A 82 24.14 14.67 -13.18
CA SER A 82 25.42 15.12 -12.67
C SER A 82 26.50 15.03 -13.75
N GLY A 83 26.54 13.96 -14.55
CA GLY A 83 27.44 13.79 -15.70
C GLY A 83 27.22 14.84 -16.80
N LEU A 84 26.01 15.35 -16.92
CA LEU A 84 25.65 16.45 -17.82
C LEU A 84 25.84 17.85 -17.19
N HIS A 85 26.45 17.93 -16.02
CA HIS A 85 26.65 19.17 -15.25
C HIS A 85 25.34 19.91 -14.90
N LYS A 86 24.23 19.18 -14.79
CA LYS A 86 22.96 19.74 -14.33
C LYS A 86 22.98 19.99 -12.83
N ARG A 87 22.17 20.94 -12.36
CA ARG A 87 22.01 21.20 -10.94
C ARG A 87 21.09 20.17 -10.33
N VAL A 88 21.62 19.26 -9.52
CA VAL A 88 20.84 18.21 -8.83
C VAL A 88 20.59 18.63 -7.39
N ILE A 89 19.31 18.74 -7.00
CA ILE A 89 18.90 19.18 -5.67
C ILE A 89 18.15 18.06 -4.97
N PRO A 90 18.71 17.42 -3.94
CA PRO A 90 17.99 16.45 -3.13
C PRO A 90 16.96 17.16 -2.23
N PHE A 91 15.72 16.70 -2.28
CA PHE A 91 14.66 17.06 -1.34
C PHE A 91 14.50 15.93 -0.33
N LEU A 92 14.84 16.20 0.94
CA LEU A 92 14.81 15.23 2.02
C LEU A 92 13.52 15.43 2.84
N PHE A 93 12.54 14.61 2.58
CA PHE A 93 11.23 14.73 3.22
C PHE A 93 11.17 14.11 4.62
N ASP A 94 11.94 13.06 4.87
CA ASP A 94 11.98 12.38 6.16
C ASP A 94 13.34 12.59 6.85
N LYS A 95 13.33 12.66 8.19
CA LYS A 95 14.55 12.81 8.99
C LYS A 95 15.60 11.72 8.70
N ASP A 96 15.14 10.51 8.37
CA ASP A 96 16.01 9.37 8.05
C ASP A 96 16.32 9.26 6.55
N SER A 97 15.91 10.22 5.74
CA SER A 97 16.22 10.25 4.32
C SER A 97 17.59 10.85 3.98
N SER A 98 18.36 11.22 5.01
CA SER A 98 19.75 11.69 4.85
C SER A 98 20.54 10.78 3.92
N TRP A 99 20.96 11.32 2.81
CA TRP A 99 21.65 10.57 1.77
C TRP A 99 23.16 10.46 2.01
N HIS A 100 23.72 11.29 2.87
CA HIS A 100 25.13 11.24 3.28
C HIS A 100 25.53 9.94 3.98
N SER A 101 24.59 9.24 4.59
CA SER A 101 24.87 8.00 5.34
C SER A 101 24.95 6.74 4.47
N TRP A 102 24.63 6.81 3.17
CA TRP A 102 24.60 5.63 2.30
C TRP A 102 25.26 5.79 0.95
N ILE A 103 25.85 6.92 0.74
CA ILE A 103 26.64 7.15 -0.45
C ILE A 103 28.05 7.49 0.00
N ASP A 104 28.94 6.49 -0.01
CA ASP A 104 30.36 6.72 -0.22
C ASP A 104 30.53 7.31 -1.63
N ASN A 105 29.92 8.48 -1.90
CA ASN A 105 29.64 8.87 -3.26
C ASN A 105 30.39 10.12 -3.69
N PRO A 106 31.10 10.01 -4.82
CA PRO A 106 31.78 11.12 -5.45
C PRO A 106 30.85 12.07 -6.23
N MET A 107 29.52 11.91 -6.15
CA MET A 107 28.59 12.81 -6.84
C MET A 107 28.64 14.21 -6.22
N ASN A 108 29.03 15.18 -7.04
CA ASN A 108 29.02 16.59 -6.69
C ASN A 108 27.58 17.12 -6.79
N ILE A 109 26.78 16.82 -5.76
CA ILE A 109 25.36 17.19 -5.69
C ILE A 109 25.25 18.50 -4.92
N ALA A 110 24.29 19.35 -5.31
CA ALA A 110 24.02 20.60 -4.61
C ALA A 110 23.59 20.37 -3.16
N LYS A 111 23.66 21.40 -2.33
CA LYS A 111 23.15 21.37 -0.96
C LYS A 111 21.69 20.89 -0.96
N GLU A 112 21.40 19.93 -0.10
CA GLU A 112 20.05 19.40 0.05
C GLU A 112 19.07 20.41 0.66
N ILE A 113 17.80 20.27 0.30
CA ILE A 113 16.68 20.95 0.96
C ILE A 113 16.04 19.94 1.93
N ASP A 114 16.21 20.16 3.21
CA ASP A 114 15.74 19.26 4.27
C ASP A 114 14.51 19.85 4.98
N PHE A 115 13.37 19.19 4.79
CA PHE A 115 12.09 19.59 5.35
C PHE A 115 12.02 19.48 6.89
N SER A 116 12.99 18.87 7.53
CA SER A 116 13.08 18.77 9.00
C SER A 116 13.85 19.92 9.63
N LYS A 117 14.58 20.72 8.84
CA LYS A 117 15.42 21.81 9.31
C LYS A 117 14.66 23.13 9.39
N ASP A 118 15.02 23.95 10.34
CA ASP A 118 14.47 25.33 10.47
C ASP A 118 14.87 26.21 9.29
N SER A 119 16.02 25.91 8.65
CA SER A 119 16.50 26.62 7.46
C SER A 119 15.75 26.28 6.17
N PHE A 120 14.77 25.35 6.20
CA PHE A 120 14.05 24.87 5.01
C PHE A 120 13.57 26.03 4.10
N GLU A 121 12.89 27.02 4.67
CA GLU A 121 12.32 28.14 3.91
C GLU A 121 13.41 28.96 3.21
N THR A 122 14.48 29.26 3.92
CA THR A 122 15.64 29.99 3.36
C THR A 122 16.35 29.18 2.29
N ASP A 123 16.62 27.91 2.55
CA ASP A 123 17.26 26.99 1.60
C ASP A 123 16.41 26.83 0.32
N PHE A 124 15.08 26.78 0.46
CA PHE A 124 14.14 26.71 -0.66
C PHE A 124 14.17 28.00 -1.50
N LEU A 125 14.06 29.18 -0.87
CA LEU A 125 14.11 30.45 -1.56
C LEU A 125 15.43 30.64 -2.32
N GLU A 126 16.56 30.33 -1.68
CA GLU A 126 17.89 30.42 -2.30
C GLU A 126 18.03 29.45 -3.47
N ALA A 127 17.54 28.22 -3.33
CA ALA A 127 17.66 27.20 -4.37
C ALA A 127 16.99 27.61 -5.68
N PHE A 128 15.88 28.32 -5.62
CA PHE A 128 15.12 28.76 -6.79
C PHE A 128 15.28 30.26 -7.10
N SER A 129 16.16 30.97 -6.39
CA SER A 129 16.41 32.41 -6.54
C SER A 129 15.13 33.24 -6.38
N LEU A 130 14.27 32.83 -5.45
CA LEU A 130 13.01 33.51 -5.16
C LEU A 130 13.22 34.66 -4.20
N LEU A 131 12.53 35.77 -4.48
CA LEU A 131 12.52 36.91 -3.56
C LEU A 131 11.57 36.65 -2.41
N LYS A 132 12.03 36.97 -1.21
CA LYS A 132 11.18 36.90 -0.02
C LYS A 132 10.10 37.99 -0.09
N SER A 133 8.83 37.56 -0.03
CA SER A 133 7.66 38.45 0.04
C SER A 133 6.58 37.80 0.90
N THR A 134 5.60 38.57 1.35
CA THR A 134 4.50 38.05 2.15
C THR A 134 3.75 36.92 1.42
N ASP A 135 3.53 37.08 0.12
CA ASP A 135 2.84 36.05 -0.70
C ASP A 135 3.68 34.80 -0.87
N THR A 136 4.98 34.94 -1.10
CA THR A 136 5.91 33.81 -1.22
C THR A 136 6.02 33.06 0.11
N ASP A 137 6.16 33.78 1.22
CA ASP A 137 6.23 33.20 2.56
C ASP A 137 4.94 32.42 2.90
N LEU A 138 3.76 32.96 2.55
CA LEU A 138 2.48 32.28 2.76
C LEU A 138 2.37 30.98 1.94
N GLN A 139 2.78 31.02 0.68
CA GLN A 139 2.77 29.83 -0.21
C GLN A 139 3.72 28.76 0.30
N ILE A 140 4.93 29.09 0.72
CA ILE A 140 5.90 28.14 1.27
C ILE A 140 5.41 27.56 2.59
N THR A 141 4.79 28.37 3.45
CA THR A 141 4.20 27.89 4.71
C THR A 141 3.08 26.88 4.43
N THR A 142 2.16 27.20 3.52
CA THR A 142 1.09 26.29 3.09
C THR A 142 1.64 24.98 2.51
N TYR A 143 2.70 25.07 1.71
CA TYR A 143 3.39 23.89 1.18
C TYR A 143 3.98 23.02 2.29
N LYS A 144 4.66 23.63 3.26
CA LYS A 144 5.23 22.93 4.42
C LYS A 144 4.16 22.21 5.25
N GLU A 145 3.02 22.87 5.45
CA GLU A 145 1.87 22.26 6.13
C GLU A 145 1.34 21.04 5.38
N LYS A 146 1.20 21.14 4.05
CA LYS A 146 0.75 20.03 3.20
C LYS A 146 1.71 18.87 3.21
N ILE A 147 3.01 19.12 3.12
CA ILE A 147 4.04 18.10 3.26
C ILE A 147 3.94 17.40 4.63
N ASN A 148 3.73 18.15 5.70
CA ASN A 148 3.59 17.57 7.04
C ASN A 148 2.30 16.74 7.18
N GLU A 149 1.20 17.14 6.54
CA GLU A 149 -0.04 16.36 6.47
C GLU A 149 0.20 15.01 5.78
N ILE A 150 0.83 15.01 4.61
CA ILE A 150 1.21 13.79 3.87
C ILE A 150 2.08 12.88 4.75
N LYS A 151 3.13 13.44 5.37
CA LYS A 151 4.01 12.69 6.29
C LYS A 151 3.24 12.05 7.44
N ARG A 152 2.28 12.75 8.05
CA ARG A 152 1.43 12.21 9.13
C ARG A 152 0.58 11.05 8.64
N THR A 153 -0.03 11.18 7.47
CA THR A 153 -0.85 10.13 6.86
C THR A 153 -0.03 8.86 6.65
N TYR A 154 1.14 8.97 6.03
CA TYR A 154 2.01 7.81 5.81
C TYR A 154 2.59 7.23 7.11
N ARG A 155 2.89 8.07 8.10
CA ARG A 155 3.33 7.61 9.42
C ARG A 155 2.26 6.83 10.17
N GLN A 156 1.01 7.29 10.11
CA GLN A 156 -0.12 6.56 10.72
C GLN A 156 -0.30 5.19 10.06
N VAL A 157 -0.20 5.15 8.74
CA VAL A 157 -0.29 3.93 7.94
C VAL A 157 0.81 2.92 8.33
N ASP A 158 2.05 3.37 8.45
CA ASP A 158 3.18 2.52 8.85
C ASP A 158 3.03 1.99 10.29
N ILE A 159 2.59 2.85 11.21
CA ILE A 159 2.35 2.46 12.60
C ILE A 159 1.27 1.39 12.70
N GLN A 160 0.18 1.51 11.93
CA GLN A 160 -0.90 0.52 11.92
C GLN A 160 -0.44 -0.85 11.44
N CYS A 161 0.39 -0.88 10.41
CA CYS A 161 0.95 -2.14 9.92
C CYS A 161 1.92 -2.77 10.93
N GLU A 162 2.77 -1.96 11.57
CA GLU A 162 3.66 -2.43 12.64
C GLU A 162 2.89 -2.96 13.85
N ASP A 163 1.86 -2.25 14.30
CA ASP A 163 1.00 -2.68 15.42
C ASP A 163 0.31 -4.03 15.13
N LEU A 164 -0.21 -4.19 13.91
CA LEU A 164 -0.79 -5.47 13.51
C LEU A 164 0.27 -6.57 13.47
N ILE A 165 1.46 -6.31 12.90
CA ILE A 165 2.55 -7.28 12.87
C ILE A 165 2.96 -7.66 14.30
N GLU A 166 3.07 -6.72 15.22
CA GLU A 166 3.41 -6.99 16.62
C GLU A 166 2.36 -7.85 17.31
N LYS A 167 1.08 -7.56 17.10
CA LYS A 167 -0.01 -8.38 17.61
C LYS A 167 0.02 -9.80 17.05
N LEU A 168 0.27 -9.95 15.76
CA LEU A 168 0.38 -11.26 15.10
C LEU A 168 1.61 -12.03 15.60
N VAL A 169 2.75 -11.36 15.78
CA VAL A 169 3.99 -11.97 16.34
C VAL A 169 3.78 -12.45 17.78
N ALA A 170 3.04 -11.70 18.59
CA ALA A 170 2.77 -12.09 19.97
C ALA A 170 1.93 -13.37 20.08
N VAL A 171 1.16 -13.68 19.07
CA VAL A 171 0.25 -14.84 19.02
C VAL A 171 0.91 -16.06 18.37
N ASP A 172 1.79 -15.83 17.40
CA ASP A 172 2.47 -16.89 16.66
C ASP A 172 3.93 -17.04 17.12
N LYS A 173 4.19 -18.12 17.86
CA LYS A 173 5.55 -18.44 18.39
C LYS A 173 6.59 -18.71 17.28
N PHE A 174 6.17 -18.94 16.06
CA PHE A 174 7.02 -19.30 14.93
C PHE A 174 7.21 -18.17 13.92
N THR A 175 6.77 -16.95 14.25
CA THR A 175 6.93 -15.80 13.37
C THR A 175 8.39 -15.40 13.25
N ILE A 176 8.86 -15.28 12.02
CA ILE A 176 10.18 -14.76 11.70
C ILE A 176 10.04 -13.36 11.10
N ARG A 177 10.49 -12.32 11.80
CA ARG A 177 10.71 -11.02 11.19
C ARG A 177 11.94 -11.11 10.30
N SER A 178 11.77 -10.86 9.01
CA SER A 178 12.92 -10.84 8.10
C SER A 178 13.66 -9.50 8.23
N PRO A 179 14.91 -9.47 8.70
CA PRO A 179 15.69 -8.24 8.75
C PRO A 179 16.12 -7.73 7.36
N TYR A 180 15.95 -8.57 6.33
CA TYR A 180 16.42 -8.30 4.97
C TYR A 180 15.35 -7.75 4.03
N TYR A 181 14.07 -7.78 4.41
CA TYR A 181 13.01 -7.25 3.57
C TYR A 181 12.71 -5.80 3.92
N ARG A 182 12.94 -4.94 2.94
CA ARG A 182 12.74 -3.48 3.04
C ARG A 182 11.29 -3.06 3.33
N ASP A 183 10.33 -3.95 3.12
CA ASP A 183 8.90 -3.68 3.21
C ASP A 183 8.27 -4.15 4.53
N LYS A 184 9.06 -4.31 5.59
CA LYS A 184 8.56 -4.74 6.92
C LYS A 184 7.74 -6.03 6.88
N VAL A 185 8.20 -7.01 6.10
CA VAL A 185 7.52 -8.28 5.93
C VAL A 185 7.74 -9.18 7.13
N ALA A 186 6.66 -9.67 7.70
CA ALA A 186 6.69 -10.76 8.67
C ALA A 186 6.28 -12.07 7.98
N TYR A 187 6.98 -13.16 8.31
CA TYR A 187 6.64 -14.50 7.86
C TYR A 187 6.09 -15.31 9.05
N PHE A 188 4.95 -15.93 8.83
CA PHE A 188 4.35 -16.84 9.79
C PHE A 188 4.54 -18.26 9.27
N LEU A 189 5.07 -19.15 10.12
CA LEU A 189 5.33 -20.53 9.76
C LEU A 189 4.18 -21.46 10.13
N SER A 190 3.31 -21.05 11.03
CA SER A 190 2.09 -21.79 11.38
C SER A 190 0.89 -21.31 10.57
N GLY A 191 0.00 -22.23 10.22
CA GLY A 191 -1.20 -21.90 9.46
C GLY A 191 -2.05 -20.81 10.12
N PHE A 192 -2.63 -19.93 9.31
CA PHE A 192 -3.53 -18.84 9.75
C PHE A 192 -4.90 -19.39 10.25
N GLU A 193 -4.84 -20.46 11.04
CA GLU A 193 -6.02 -21.17 11.50
C GLU A 193 -6.36 -20.90 12.96
N THR A 194 -5.47 -20.22 13.68
CA THR A 194 -5.75 -19.96 15.10
C THR A 194 -6.77 -18.85 15.24
N PHE A 195 -7.71 -19.07 16.13
CA PHE A 195 -8.70 -18.07 16.54
C PHE A 195 -8.02 -16.74 16.94
N GLU A 196 -6.87 -16.81 17.57
CA GLU A 196 -6.12 -15.66 18.06
C GLU A 196 -5.63 -14.75 16.92
N LEU A 197 -5.18 -15.34 15.79
CA LEU A 197 -4.77 -14.55 14.63
C LEU A 197 -5.95 -13.77 14.03
N TRP A 198 -7.10 -14.43 13.88
CA TRP A 198 -8.31 -13.75 13.43
C TRP A 198 -8.76 -12.67 14.40
N LYS A 199 -8.64 -12.93 15.71
CA LYS A 199 -8.93 -11.93 16.74
C LYS A 199 -8.05 -10.69 16.60
N ALA A 200 -6.74 -10.85 16.37
CA ALA A 200 -5.83 -9.74 16.14
C ALA A 200 -6.21 -8.92 14.89
N VAL A 201 -6.55 -9.59 13.78
CA VAL A 201 -7.03 -8.95 12.55
C VAL A 201 -8.29 -8.13 12.80
N ILE A 202 -9.28 -8.72 13.44
CA ILE A 202 -10.56 -8.06 13.71
C ILE A 202 -10.41 -6.91 14.69
N GLN A 203 -9.65 -7.08 15.77
CA GLN A 203 -9.37 -5.99 16.72
C GLN A 203 -8.63 -4.82 16.04
N SER A 204 -7.69 -5.11 15.15
CA SER A 204 -7.02 -4.06 14.39
C SER A 204 -8.02 -3.29 13.51
N PHE A 205 -8.90 -3.99 12.80
CA PHE A 205 -9.95 -3.36 12.01
C PHE A 205 -10.92 -2.54 12.85
N LEU A 206 -11.41 -3.06 13.97
CA LEU A 206 -12.32 -2.34 14.87
C LEU A 206 -11.70 -1.05 15.42
N TYR A 207 -10.38 -0.99 15.52
CA TYR A 207 -9.66 0.19 15.98
C TYR A 207 -9.52 1.27 14.88
N THR A 208 -9.18 0.87 13.65
CA THR A 208 -8.94 1.78 12.53
C THR A 208 -10.12 1.94 11.59
N GLY A 209 -10.88 0.88 11.38
CA GLY A 209 -12.23 0.87 10.81
C GLY A 209 -12.40 1.29 9.36
N LYS A 210 -11.37 1.21 8.51
CA LYS A 210 -11.46 1.69 7.12
C LYS A 210 -11.63 0.56 6.10
N TYR A 211 -10.70 -0.38 6.05
CA TYR A 211 -10.70 -1.47 5.07
C TYR A 211 -10.62 -2.82 5.76
N LEU A 212 -11.54 -3.72 5.47
CA LEU A 212 -11.43 -5.14 5.77
C LEU A 212 -11.90 -5.94 4.56
N TRP A 213 -10.95 -6.45 3.78
CA TRP A 213 -11.23 -7.30 2.63
C TRP A 213 -10.71 -8.70 2.91
N ILE A 214 -11.52 -9.69 2.64
CA ILE A 214 -11.21 -11.09 2.92
C ILE A 214 -11.44 -11.91 1.65
N TYR A 215 -10.38 -12.50 1.16
CA TYR A 215 -10.40 -13.47 0.07
C TYR A 215 -9.88 -14.79 0.59
N GLY A 216 -10.76 -15.74 0.71
CA GLY A 216 -10.46 -17.07 1.18
C GLY A 216 -11.47 -18.07 0.64
N ARG A 217 -11.18 -19.36 0.78
CA ARG A 217 -12.08 -20.41 0.26
C ARG A 217 -13.33 -20.58 1.12
N LYS A 218 -13.16 -20.89 2.39
CA LYS A 218 -14.26 -21.23 3.31
C LYS A 218 -14.62 -20.12 4.30
N ASN A 219 -13.63 -19.29 4.68
CA ASN A 219 -13.78 -18.24 5.69
C ASN A 219 -14.44 -18.73 7.00
N MET A 220 -14.25 -20.01 7.35
CA MET A 220 -14.94 -20.67 8.47
C MET A 220 -14.70 -19.97 9.80
N LYS A 221 -13.48 -19.52 10.04
CA LYS A 221 -13.13 -18.88 11.32
C LYS A 221 -13.86 -17.56 11.52
N LEU A 222 -14.08 -16.81 10.45
CA LEU A 222 -14.82 -15.53 10.51
C LEU A 222 -16.25 -15.73 10.99
N PHE A 223 -16.91 -16.83 10.61
CA PHE A 223 -18.30 -17.13 10.95
C PHE A 223 -18.45 -18.23 12.01
N GLY A 224 -17.36 -18.66 12.62
CA GLY A 224 -17.31 -19.77 13.58
C GLY A 224 -17.83 -19.45 15.01
N GLY A 225 -18.40 -18.29 15.22
CA GLY A 225 -19.17 -18.02 16.42
C GLY A 225 -18.59 -17.02 17.42
N ASN A 226 -17.37 -16.50 17.21
CA ASN A 226 -16.72 -15.68 18.24
C ASN A 226 -16.40 -14.24 17.79
N PHE A 227 -16.93 -13.78 16.64
CA PHE A 227 -16.70 -12.42 16.14
C PHE A 227 -18.01 -11.61 16.06
N THR A 228 -18.86 -11.79 17.03
CA THR A 228 -20.13 -11.06 17.17
C THR A 228 -19.89 -9.55 17.17
N GLU A 229 -18.85 -9.10 17.87
CA GLU A 229 -18.43 -7.68 17.92
C GLU A 229 -18.25 -7.07 16.53
N LEU A 230 -17.63 -7.80 15.59
CA LEU A 230 -17.42 -7.32 14.22
C LEU A 230 -18.76 -7.06 13.54
N PHE A 231 -19.67 -8.02 13.60
CA PHE A 231 -20.94 -7.92 12.90
C PHE A 231 -21.89 -6.91 13.56
N GLU A 232 -21.87 -6.79 14.88
CA GLU A 232 -22.57 -5.72 15.60
C GLU A 232 -22.05 -4.33 15.23
N TYR A 233 -20.72 -4.19 15.12
CA TYR A 233 -20.08 -2.95 14.68
C TYR A 233 -20.48 -2.62 13.24
N LEU A 234 -20.38 -3.57 12.31
CA LEU A 234 -20.74 -3.38 10.90
C LEU A 234 -22.23 -3.11 10.73
N ASP A 235 -23.09 -3.77 11.49
CA ASP A 235 -24.54 -3.53 11.46
C ASP A 235 -24.85 -2.08 11.87
N LYS A 236 -24.26 -1.62 12.96
CA LYS A 236 -24.37 -0.22 13.38
C LYS A 236 -23.86 0.74 12.31
N LYS A 237 -22.71 0.45 11.70
CA LYS A 237 -22.11 1.30 10.66
C LYS A 237 -22.90 1.28 9.34
N SER A 238 -23.61 0.21 9.04
CA SER A 238 -24.47 0.13 7.86
C SER A 238 -25.66 1.08 7.88
N MET A 239 -26.02 1.59 9.05
CA MET A 239 -27.06 2.61 9.21
C MET A 239 -26.57 4.03 8.91
N GLU A 240 -25.25 4.23 8.83
CA GLU A 240 -24.64 5.50 8.48
C GLU A 240 -24.43 5.62 6.95
N PRO A 241 -24.44 6.84 6.35
CA PRO A 241 -24.17 7.04 4.94
C PRO A 241 -22.82 6.41 4.53
N ASN A 242 -22.82 5.66 3.43
CA ASN A 242 -21.62 4.95 2.93
C ASN A 242 -20.89 4.13 4.00
N MET A 243 -21.62 3.53 4.94
CA MET A 243 -21.05 2.77 6.07
C MET A 243 -19.99 3.58 6.85
N ALA A 244 -20.16 4.88 6.98
CA ALA A 244 -19.17 5.80 7.58
C ALA A 244 -17.78 5.73 6.92
N GLY A 245 -17.69 5.43 5.63
CA GLY A 245 -16.44 5.30 4.88
C GLY A 245 -15.74 3.94 5.06
N ILE A 246 -16.41 2.96 5.66
CA ILE A 246 -15.89 1.60 5.79
C ILE A 246 -16.08 0.84 4.47
N ASP A 247 -15.01 0.21 3.99
CA ASP A 247 -15.03 -0.70 2.85
C ASP A 247 -14.79 -2.13 3.36
N PHE A 248 -15.88 -2.84 3.60
CA PHE A 248 -15.89 -4.24 4.05
C PHE A 248 -16.27 -5.15 2.90
N ARG A 249 -15.46 -6.17 2.61
CA ARG A 249 -15.69 -7.10 1.49
C ARG A 249 -15.26 -8.51 1.84
N VAL A 250 -16.10 -9.49 1.53
CA VAL A 250 -15.79 -10.91 1.73
C VAL A 250 -16.09 -11.70 0.47
N LEU A 251 -15.09 -12.44 0.00
CA LEU A 251 -15.19 -13.36 -1.13
C LEU A 251 -15.20 -14.81 -0.63
N PHE A 252 -16.20 -15.57 -1.05
CA PHE A 252 -16.31 -17.02 -0.83
C PHE A 252 -16.10 -17.77 -2.13
N LEU A 253 -15.57 -18.98 -2.05
CA LEU A 253 -15.64 -19.90 -3.18
C LEU A 253 -17.10 -20.30 -3.41
N ASP A 254 -17.53 -20.32 -4.68
CA ASP A 254 -18.85 -20.83 -5.06
C ASP A 254 -18.91 -22.35 -4.81
N PRO A 255 -19.86 -22.87 -4.02
CA PRO A 255 -19.99 -24.30 -3.78
C PRO A 255 -20.28 -25.13 -5.03
N THR A 256 -20.71 -24.51 -6.12
CA THR A 256 -20.99 -25.17 -7.41
C THR A 256 -19.82 -25.11 -8.39
N ALA A 257 -18.73 -24.43 -8.01
CA ALA A 257 -17.57 -24.34 -8.87
C ALA A 257 -16.86 -25.68 -9.01
N ASP A 258 -16.36 -25.99 -10.21
CA ASP A 258 -15.62 -27.23 -10.50
C ASP A 258 -14.45 -27.45 -9.53
N GLU A 259 -13.91 -26.41 -8.99
CA GLU A 259 -12.79 -26.40 -8.06
C GLU A 259 -13.07 -26.95 -6.69
N VAL A 260 -14.32 -26.94 -6.26
CA VAL A 260 -14.74 -27.61 -5.00
C VAL A 260 -14.39 -29.08 -5.10
N HIS A 261 -14.47 -29.67 -6.29
CA HIS A 261 -14.16 -31.07 -6.56
C HIS A 261 -12.67 -31.41 -6.61
N TYR A 262 -11.81 -30.42 -6.84
CA TYR A 262 -10.35 -30.64 -6.93
C TYR A 262 -9.58 -30.18 -5.68
N ALA A 263 -10.24 -29.54 -4.74
CA ALA A 263 -9.56 -28.79 -3.68
C ALA A 263 -9.15 -29.61 -2.45
N HIS A 264 -9.56 -30.88 -2.30
CA HIS A 264 -9.30 -31.64 -1.08
C HIS A 264 -9.37 -33.18 -1.29
N LYS A 265 -8.56 -33.94 -0.53
CA LYS A 265 -8.67 -35.41 -0.46
C LYS A 265 -10.06 -35.88 0.03
N ASP A 266 -10.74 -35.09 0.84
CA ASP A 266 -12.09 -35.31 1.34
C ASP A 266 -13.03 -34.24 0.76
N GLN A 267 -13.34 -34.36 -0.51
CA GLN A 267 -14.17 -33.42 -1.29
C GLN A 267 -15.52 -33.14 -0.61
N ASP A 268 -16.17 -34.17 -0.14
CA ASP A 268 -17.50 -34.07 0.50
C ASP A 268 -17.46 -33.21 1.76
N ILE A 269 -16.42 -33.35 2.58
CA ILE A 269 -16.25 -32.57 3.81
C ILE A 269 -16.04 -31.10 3.48
N PHE A 270 -15.20 -30.80 2.48
CA PHE A 270 -14.92 -29.43 2.09
C PHE A 270 -16.18 -28.69 1.62
N GLU A 271 -16.96 -29.31 0.74
CA GLU A 271 -18.21 -28.75 0.25
C GLU A 271 -19.24 -28.55 1.37
N VAL A 272 -19.42 -29.55 2.25
CA VAL A 272 -20.32 -29.47 3.40
C VAL A 272 -19.93 -28.30 4.32
N GLU A 273 -18.66 -28.16 4.65
CA GLU A 273 -18.17 -27.07 5.49
C GLU A 273 -18.34 -25.71 4.83
N LEU A 274 -18.07 -25.60 3.52
CA LEU A 274 -18.27 -24.37 2.75
C LEU A 274 -19.75 -23.96 2.75
N ARG A 275 -20.67 -24.87 2.42
CA ARG A 275 -22.12 -24.63 2.46
C ARG A 275 -22.61 -24.25 3.85
N ALA A 276 -22.12 -24.95 4.89
CA ALA A 276 -22.43 -24.63 6.28
C ALA A 276 -21.96 -23.21 6.66
N THR A 277 -20.77 -22.82 6.21
CA THR A 277 -20.25 -21.48 6.48
C THR A 277 -21.04 -20.40 5.77
N ILE A 278 -21.39 -20.60 4.49
CA ILE A 278 -22.25 -19.68 3.74
C ILE A 278 -23.61 -19.54 4.43
N THR A 279 -24.19 -20.65 4.89
CA THR A 279 -25.46 -20.64 5.63
C THR A 279 -25.36 -19.83 6.93
N ARG A 280 -24.25 -19.98 7.67
CA ARG A 280 -24.00 -19.17 8.87
C ARG A 280 -23.84 -17.70 8.54
N ALA A 281 -23.06 -17.37 7.48
CA ALA A 281 -22.89 -16.00 7.01
C ALA A 281 -24.25 -15.37 6.66
N LYS A 282 -25.09 -16.06 5.87
CA LYS A 282 -26.45 -15.60 5.53
C LYS A 282 -27.31 -15.34 6.76
N ARG A 283 -27.21 -16.22 7.77
CA ARG A 283 -27.94 -16.05 9.03
C ARG A 283 -27.43 -14.86 9.85
N THR A 284 -26.10 -14.69 9.93
CA THR A 284 -25.48 -13.60 10.70
C THR A 284 -25.80 -12.23 10.09
N ILE A 285 -25.76 -12.11 8.77
CA ILE A 285 -26.05 -10.86 8.06
C ILE A 285 -27.54 -10.56 8.02
N GLY A 286 -28.39 -11.62 7.99
CA GLY A 286 -29.84 -11.49 8.02
C GLY A 286 -30.40 -10.64 6.89
N ALA A 287 -31.33 -9.73 7.23
CA ALA A 287 -32.02 -8.85 6.27
C ALA A 287 -31.28 -7.53 5.95
N ASN A 288 -30.07 -7.32 6.49
CA ASN A 288 -29.33 -6.08 6.28
C ASN A 288 -28.82 -5.96 4.84
N LYS A 289 -29.55 -5.22 4.00
CA LYS A 289 -29.29 -5.08 2.56
C LYS A 289 -27.92 -4.42 2.26
N VAL A 290 -27.45 -3.54 3.11
CA VAL A 290 -26.14 -2.89 2.95
C VAL A 290 -25.04 -3.91 3.17
N LEU A 291 -25.12 -4.69 4.25
CA LEU A 291 -24.12 -5.73 4.50
C LEU A 291 -24.18 -6.87 3.49
N GLN A 292 -25.35 -7.21 2.96
CA GLN A 292 -25.48 -8.24 1.93
C GLN A 292 -24.63 -7.95 0.69
N GLN A 293 -24.50 -6.68 0.32
CA GLN A 293 -23.67 -6.25 -0.83
C GLN A 293 -22.18 -6.44 -0.61
N CYS A 294 -21.74 -6.60 0.65
CA CYS A 294 -20.36 -6.83 1.01
C CYS A 294 -19.89 -8.27 0.80
N PHE A 295 -20.76 -9.17 0.31
CA PHE A 295 -20.48 -10.60 0.18
C PHE A 295 -20.71 -11.07 -1.25
N LYS A 296 -19.68 -11.67 -1.84
CA LYS A 296 -19.73 -12.24 -3.19
C LYS A 296 -19.13 -13.63 -3.23
N MET A 297 -19.48 -14.40 -4.26
CA MET A 297 -18.94 -15.72 -4.54
C MET A 297 -18.16 -15.71 -5.85
N TYR A 298 -17.02 -16.38 -5.88
CA TYR A 298 -16.17 -16.52 -7.07
C TYR A 298 -16.04 -17.99 -7.48
N SER A 299 -15.91 -18.24 -8.79
CA SER A 299 -15.84 -19.59 -9.36
C SER A 299 -14.47 -19.93 -9.95
N ASN A 300 -13.60 -18.94 -10.11
CA ASN A 300 -12.31 -19.17 -10.78
C ASN A 300 -11.27 -19.78 -9.84
N ARG A 301 -10.45 -20.70 -10.36
CA ARG A 301 -9.35 -21.31 -9.62
C ARG A 301 -8.34 -20.26 -9.19
N ARG A 302 -8.34 -19.95 -7.91
CA ARG A 302 -7.31 -19.13 -7.28
C ARG A 302 -6.94 -19.74 -5.94
N GLU A 303 -5.65 -19.81 -5.70
CA GLU A 303 -5.05 -20.55 -4.60
C GLU A 303 -4.59 -19.64 -3.47
N GLU A 304 -4.70 -18.35 -3.69
CA GLU A 304 -4.17 -17.33 -2.79
C GLU A 304 -5.19 -16.95 -1.71
N ILE A 305 -4.68 -16.66 -0.52
CA ILE A 305 -5.44 -16.00 0.56
C ILE A 305 -4.95 -14.57 0.63
N ILE A 306 -5.88 -13.62 0.56
CA ILE A 306 -5.59 -12.19 0.69
C ILE A 306 -6.51 -11.62 1.75
N ILE A 307 -5.94 -11.06 2.80
CA ILE A 307 -6.70 -10.33 3.81
C ILE A 307 -6.10 -8.92 3.88
N ARG A 308 -6.92 -7.92 3.60
CA ARG A 308 -6.56 -6.52 3.79
C ARG A 308 -7.16 -6.01 5.08
N VAL A 309 -6.32 -5.44 5.94
CA VAL A 309 -6.74 -4.68 7.12
C VAL A 309 -6.13 -3.30 7.00
N ASP A 310 -6.95 -2.33 6.66
CA ASP A 310 -6.52 -0.96 6.37
C ASP A 310 -5.33 -0.92 5.38
N ASN A 311 -4.15 -0.54 5.85
CA ASN A 311 -2.95 -0.51 5.03
C ASN A 311 -2.10 -1.77 5.12
N CYS A 312 -2.57 -2.82 5.78
CA CYS A 312 -1.88 -4.11 5.86
C CYS A 312 -2.49 -5.13 4.92
N ILE A 313 -1.63 -5.87 4.23
CA ILE A 313 -2.00 -7.07 3.47
C ILE A 313 -1.39 -8.28 4.15
N ILE A 314 -2.23 -9.26 4.45
CA ILE A 314 -1.82 -10.60 4.85
C ILE A 314 -2.05 -11.48 3.64
N TYR A 315 -0.99 -12.12 3.16
CA TYR A 315 -0.99 -12.91 1.95
C TYR A 315 -0.44 -14.30 2.21
N ALA A 316 -1.11 -15.32 1.67
CA ALA A 316 -0.58 -16.67 1.63
C ALA A 316 -0.82 -17.29 0.27
N LYS A 317 0.18 -18.02 -0.22
CA LYS A 317 0.05 -18.89 -1.36
C LYS A 317 0.20 -20.33 -0.88
N PRO A 318 -0.82 -21.18 -1.06
CA PRO A 318 -0.72 -22.58 -0.69
C PRO A 318 0.39 -23.28 -1.49
N HIS A 319 1.13 -24.14 -0.82
CA HIS A 319 2.02 -25.09 -1.49
C HIS A 319 1.21 -26.30 -1.93
N PHE A 320 1.55 -26.83 -3.10
CA PHE A 320 0.96 -28.08 -3.60
C PHE A 320 1.84 -29.25 -3.19
N ASP A 321 1.20 -30.35 -2.78
CA ASP A 321 1.89 -31.60 -2.60
C ASP A 321 2.29 -32.21 -3.96
N ILE A 322 3.02 -33.33 -3.93
CA ILE A 322 3.48 -34.06 -5.14
C ILE A 322 2.35 -34.54 -6.05
N ASN A 323 1.10 -34.52 -5.56
CA ASN A 323 -0.10 -34.92 -6.30
C ASN A 323 -0.87 -33.72 -6.82
N GLY A 324 -0.33 -32.48 -6.68
CA GLY A 324 -0.98 -31.24 -7.08
C GLY A 324 -2.11 -30.80 -6.14
N MET A 325 -2.19 -31.38 -4.93
CA MET A 325 -3.16 -30.97 -3.92
C MET A 325 -2.62 -29.82 -3.08
N PRO A 326 -3.43 -28.76 -2.84
CA PRO A 326 -2.99 -27.65 -2.02
C PRO A 326 -2.81 -28.08 -0.56
N ASN A 327 -1.57 -28.07 -0.09
CA ASN A 327 -1.24 -28.31 1.31
C ASN A 327 -1.26 -26.98 2.06
N ILE A 328 -2.47 -26.54 2.43
CA ILE A 328 -2.68 -25.25 3.11
C ILE A 328 -2.29 -25.32 4.59
N MET A 329 -2.22 -26.52 5.16
CA MET A 329 -2.25 -26.71 6.61
C MET A 329 -0.86 -26.78 7.26
N THR A 330 0.19 -27.21 6.54
CA THR A 330 1.47 -27.49 7.19
C THR A 330 2.63 -26.64 6.75
N ASP A 331 2.60 -26.04 5.54
CA ASP A 331 3.74 -25.36 4.96
C ASP A 331 3.43 -23.98 4.35
N SER A 332 2.24 -23.46 4.55
CA SER A 332 1.87 -22.14 4.02
C SER A 332 2.54 -21.03 4.83
N LYS A 333 3.44 -20.31 4.19
CA LYS A 333 4.01 -19.09 4.77
C LYS A 333 3.05 -17.94 4.55
N PHE A 334 2.63 -17.31 5.62
CA PHE A 334 1.92 -16.05 5.56
C PHE A 334 2.92 -14.91 5.53
N GLU A 335 2.72 -14.00 4.62
CA GLU A 335 3.50 -12.78 4.52
C GLU A 335 2.61 -11.59 4.90
N VAL A 336 3.15 -10.66 5.68
CA VAL A 336 2.47 -9.41 6.03
C VAL A 336 3.29 -8.24 5.52
N PHE A 337 2.67 -7.37 4.74
CA PHE A 337 3.32 -6.21 4.14
C PHE A 337 2.35 -5.04 3.97
N SER A 338 2.88 -3.86 3.70
CA SER A 338 2.07 -2.67 3.47
C SER A 338 1.26 -2.78 2.18
N ALA A 339 0.00 -2.34 2.21
CA ALA A 339 -0.86 -2.20 1.03
C ALA A 339 -0.29 -1.21 0.00
N SER A 340 0.55 -0.26 0.44
CA SER A 340 1.23 0.70 -0.42
C SER A 340 2.50 0.15 -1.07
N SER A 341 3.01 -1.00 -0.63
CA SER A 341 4.15 -1.67 -1.27
C SER A 341 3.78 -2.18 -2.67
N GLU A 342 4.76 -2.43 -3.52
CA GLU A 342 4.55 -2.97 -4.88
C GLU A 342 3.74 -4.28 -4.82
N LYS A 343 4.15 -5.20 -3.94
CA LYS A 343 3.43 -6.46 -3.72
C LYS A 343 2.02 -6.25 -3.14
N GLY A 344 1.85 -5.24 -2.28
CA GLY A 344 0.54 -4.89 -1.72
C GLY A 344 -0.43 -4.41 -2.79
N LYS A 345 0.03 -3.57 -3.71
CA LYS A 345 -0.76 -3.10 -4.85
C LYS A 345 -1.16 -4.26 -5.77
N GLU A 346 -0.21 -5.13 -6.09
CA GLU A 346 -0.48 -6.34 -6.89
C GLU A 346 -1.58 -7.21 -6.24
N CYS A 347 -1.53 -7.40 -4.92
CA CYS A 347 -2.58 -8.13 -4.20
C CYS A 347 -3.92 -7.42 -4.22
N ILE A 348 -3.94 -6.09 -4.10
CA ILE A 348 -5.16 -5.28 -4.19
C ILE A 348 -5.78 -5.39 -5.58
N GLU A 349 -5.01 -5.24 -6.64
CA GLU A 349 -5.47 -5.38 -8.02
C GLU A 349 -6.03 -6.78 -8.30
N LYS A 350 -5.36 -7.81 -7.84
CA LYS A 350 -5.85 -9.19 -7.91
C LYS A 350 -7.18 -9.36 -7.18
N TYR A 351 -7.28 -8.84 -5.95
CA TYR A 351 -8.52 -8.89 -5.19
C TYR A 351 -9.66 -8.20 -5.93
N LEU A 352 -9.44 -6.98 -6.40
CA LEU A 352 -10.44 -6.19 -7.12
C LEU A 352 -10.88 -6.88 -8.41
N SER A 353 -9.95 -7.44 -9.17
CA SER A 353 -10.26 -8.22 -10.38
C SER A 353 -11.18 -9.43 -10.08
N VAL A 354 -10.98 -10.11 -8.95
CA VAL A 354 -11.90 -11.20 -8.54
C VAL A 354 -13.23 -10.64 -8.09
N TRP A 355 -13.21 -9.55 -7.32
CA TRP A 355 -14.41 -8.91 -6.79
C TRP A 355 -15.37 -8.42 -7.87
N GLU A 356 -14.84 -7.84 -8.95
CA GLU A 356 -15.62 -7.34 -10.07
C GLU A 356 -16.34 -8.46 -10.83
N ASN A 357 -15.69 -9.63 -10.96
CA ASN A 357 -16.22 -10.78 -11.68
C ASN A 357 -17.03 -11.75 -10.80
N ALA A 358 -17.06 -11.51 -9.48
CA ALA A 358 -17.77 -12.36 -8.53
C ALA A 358 -19.28 -12.04 -8.49
N VAL A 359 -20.09 -13.06 -8.26
CA VAL A 359 -21.54 -12.95 -8.15
C VAL A 359 -21.98 -12.63 -6.71
N PRO A 360 -23.08 -11.89 -6.50
CA PRO A 360 -23.63 -11.67 -5.18
C PRO A 360 -23.92 -13.00 -4.45
N MET A 361 -23.66 -13.06 -3.14
CA MET A 361 -23.97 -14.22 -2.31
C MET A 361 -25.44 -14.25 -1.88
N PHE A 362 -26.09 -13.10 -1.89
CA PHE A 362 -27.50 -12.93 -1.53
C PHE A 362 -28.28 -12.58 -2.79
N ASP A 363 -29.47 -13.20 -2.92
CA ASP A 363 -30.43 -12.96 -4.00
C ASP A 363 -31.14 -11.60 -3.85
#